data_34bfb4ebf56f72133aa4060da7f625a3
#
_entry.id   34bfb4ebf56f72133aa4060da7f625a3
#
_cell.length_a   1.000
_cell.length_b   1.000
_cell.length_c   1.000
_cell.angle_alpha   90.00
_cell.angle_beta   90.00
_cell.angle_gamma   90.00
#
_symmetry.space_group_name_H-M   'P 1'
#
loop_
_entity.id
_entity.type
_entity.pdbx_description
1 polymer ?
#
loop_
_entity_poly.entity_id
_entity_poly.type
_entity_poly.pdbx_seq_one_letter_code
_entity_poly.pdbx_strand_id
1 'polypeptide(L)'
;ANGLYDGQYLFSYQGPWFYSNDDESQIAKVQDGLLPAGEAGSLTVNGGEDLVIFKGSQKKEASWVFARFLMSDFAQKAQAVGGGHLVPTVKTVAESEEVKNTPHMETYLKQLEGAVPRTPTPVWEKMSDKLTVAFTSCLLHEDKPQSAFQKAAKEIDALLAEGGK
;
A
#
# COMPACT_ATOMS: atom_id res chain seq x y z
N ALA A 1 14.71 3.68 -4.80
CA ALA A 1 14.18 4.52 -5.87
C ALA A 1 15.24 4.81 -6.95
N ASN A 2 16.47 5.09 -6.58
CA ASN A 2 17.49 5.60 -7.50
C ASN A 2 17.74 4.71 -8.72
N GLY A 3 17.76 3.39 -8.56
CA GLY A 3 18.04 2.47 -9.68
C GLY A 3 17.02 2.54 -10.84
N LEU A 4 15.76 2.91 -10.57
CA LEU A 4 14.77 3.14 -11.63
C LEU A 4 15.06 4.44 -12.37
N TYR A 5 15.34 5.52 -11.65
CA TYR A 5 15.67 6.82 -12.23
C TYR A 5 17.00 6.82 -13.02
N ASP A 6 17.91 5.94 -12.63
CA ASP A 6 19.22 5.77 -13.28
C ASP A 6 19.19 4.72 -14.41
N GLY A 7 18.01 4.13 -14.68
CA GLY A 7 17.84 3.14 -15.74
C GLY A 7 18.52 1.79 -15.46
N GLN A 8 18.82 1.48 -14.20
CA GLN A 8 19.42 0.20 -13.81
C GLN A 8 18.42 -0.95 -13.93
N TYR A 9 17.12 -0.65 -13.77
CA TYR A 9 16.01 -1.58 -14.04
C TYR A 9 14.83 -0.84 -14.68
N LEU A 10 14.00 -1.59 -15.40
CA LEU A 10 12.94 -1.04 -16.24
C LEU A 10 11.61 -0.87 -15.49
N PHE A 11 11.37 -1.67 -14.44
CA PHE A 11 10.10 -1.71 -13.73
C PHE A 11 10.33 -1.76 -12.22
N SER A 12 9.43 -1.15 -11.48
CA SER A 12 9.33 -1.26 -10.03
C SER A 12 7.87 -1.33 -9.63
N TYR A 13 7.55 -2.22 -8.70
CA TYR A 13 6.23 -2.28 -8.07
C TYR A 13 6.24 -1.35 -6.86
N GLN A 14 5.45 -0.28 -6.93
CA GLN A 14 5.47 0.78 -5.93
C GLN A 14 4.06 1.30 -5.63
N GLY A 15 3.90 1.94 -4.47
CA GLY A 15 2.74 2.74 -4.15
C GLY A 15 3.01 4.24 -4.37
N PRO A 16 2.00 5.10 -4.18
CA PRO A 16 2.11 6.53 -4.46
C PRO A 16 3.20 7.24 -3.63
N TRP A 17 3.53 6.73 -2.44
CA TRP A 17 4.65 7.22 -1.62
C TRP A 17 6.02 7.16 -2.30
N PHE A 18 6.14 6.45 -3.43
CA PHE A 18 7.37 6.39 -4.21
C PHE A 18 7.86 7.79 -4.62
N TYR A 19 6.94 8.68 -4.88
CA TYR A 19 7.22 10.05 -5.31
C TYR A 19 7.40 11.03 -4.14
N SER A 20 7.16 10.60 -2.90
CA SER A 20 7.35 11.45 -1.73
C SER A 20 8.83 11.83 -1.58
N ASN A 21 9.08 13.12 -1.48
CA ASN A 21 10.42 13.71 -1.35
C ASN A 21 11.32 13.65 -2.62
N ASP A 22 10.81 13.21 -3.76
CA ASP A 22 11.53 13.29 -5.03
C ASP A 22 11.29 14.66 -5.70
N ASP A 23 12.28 15.16 -6.42
CA ASP A 23 12.11 16.37 -7.21
C ASP A 23 11.38 16.10 -8.53
N GLU A 24 10.78 17.15 -9.11
CA GLU A 24 10.02 17.04 -10.36
C GLU A 24 10.84 16.46 -11.52
N SER A 25 12.16 16.68 -11.54
CA SER A 25 13.04 16.16 -12.59
C SER A 25 13.25 14.66 -12.48
N GLN A 26 13.14 14.09 -11.29
CA GLN A 26 13.17 12.64 -11.07
C GLN A 26 11.81 12.03 -11.43
N ILE A 27 10.73 12.62 -10.91
CA ILE A 27 9.36 12.18 -11.18
C ILE A 27 9.08 12.12 -12.70
N ALA A 28 9.55 13.12 -13.45
CA ALA A 28 9.37 13.18 -14.91
C ALA A 28 10.08 12.07 -15.70
N LYS A 29 11.02 11.33 -15.09
CA LYS A 29 11.74 10.24 -15.77
C LYS A 29 10.97 8.92 -15.82
N VAL A 30 9.92 8.78 -15.05
CA VAL A 30 9.17 7.53 -14.92
C VAL A 30 7.72 7.72 -15.35
N GLN A 31 7.11 6.62 -15.75
CA GLN A 31 5.68 6.57 -16.06
C GLN A 31 5.04 5.48 -15.22
N ASP A 32 3.81 5.74 -14.79
CA ASP A 32 3.00 4.73 -14.12
C ASP A 32 2.18 3.93 -15.11
N GLY A 33 1.94 2.70 -14.76
CA GLY A 33 1.00 1.83 -15.42
C GLY A 33 0.18 1.06 -14.40
N LEU A 34 -1.01 0.66 -14.78
CA LEU A 34 -1.78 -0.29 -13.99
C LEU A 34 -1.02 -1.61 -13.91
N LEU A 35 -1.21 -2.34 -12.83
CA LEU A 35 -0.69 -3.70 -12.71
C LEU A 35 -1.17 -4.55 -13.89
N PRO A 36 -0.33 -5.47 -14.40
CA PRO A 36 -0.73 -6.38 -15.45
C PRO A 36 -2.01 -7.13 -15.08
N ALA A 37 -2.96 -7.17 -16.01
CA ALA A 37 -4.23 -7.86 -15.81
C ALA A 37 -4.05 -9.37 -15.97
N GLY A 38 -4.59 -10.13 -15.00
CA GLY A 38 -4.84 -11.56 -15.15
C GLY A 38 -6.28 -11.84 -15.59
N GLU A 39 -6.75 -13.08 -15.42
CA GLU A 39 -8.13 -13.46 -15.71
C GLU A 39 -9.17 -12.66 -14.91
N ALA A 40 -8.82 -12.30 -13.67
CA ALA A 40 -9.68 -11.49 -12.80
C ALA A 40 -9.54 -9.98 -13.00
N GLY A 41 -8.74 -9.53 -13.95
CA GLY A 41 -8.46 -8.11 -14.19
C GLY A 41 -7.16 -7.62 -13.56
N SER A 42 -6.94 -6.31 -13.61
CA SER A 42 -5.81 -5.65 -12.94
C SER A 42 -6.17 -5.40 -11.48
N LEU A 43 -5.70 -6.26 -10.59
CA LEU A 43 -6.02 -6.23 -9.17
C LEU A 43 -4.83 -5.74 -8.34
N THR A 44 -5.14 -5.05 -7.24
CA THR A 44 -4.17 -4.68 -6.21
C THR A 44 -4.73 -5.00 -4.82
N VAL A 45 -3.87 -4.97 -3.82
CA VAL A 45 -4.31 -5.06 -2.43
C VAL A 45 -4.60 -3.66 -1.91
N ASN A 46 -5.78 -3.48 -1.31
CA ASN A 46 -6.07 -2.26 -0.57
C ASN A 46 -5.21 -2.26 0.71
N GLY A 47 -4.26 -1.34 0.75
CA GLY A 47 -3.43 -1.06 1.91
C GLY A 47 -3.84 0.25 2.58
N GLY A 48 -3.15 0.63 3.63
CA GLY A 48 -3.36 1.88 4.34
C GLY A 48 -2.93 1.77 5.79
N GLU A 49 -2.85 2.90 6.44
CA GLU A 49 -2.56 3.04 7.85
C GLU A 49 -3.83 3.41 8.61
N ASP A 50 -4.07 2.70 9.71
CA ASP A 50 -5.18 2.97 10.60
C ASP A 50 -4.75 3.92 11.73
N LEU A 51 -5.50 5.01 11.90
CA LEU A 51 -5.33 5.88 13.05
C LEU A 51 -6.05 5.31 14.25
N VAL A 52 -5.32 5.00 15.32
CA VAL A 52 -5.89 4.40 16.53
C VAL A 52 -5.63 5.25 17.78
N ILE A 53 -6.58 5.22 18.72
CA ILE A 53 -6.42 5.84 20.03
C ILE A 53 -6.43 4.72 21.08
N PHE A 54 -5.31 4.52 21.75
CA PHE A 54 -5.19 3.48 22.74
C PHE A 54 -6.16 3.67 23.91
N LYS A 55 -6.78 2.58 24.38
CA LYS A 55 -7.74 2.58 25.49
C LYS A 55 -7.16 3.23 26.76
N GLY A 56 -5.86 3.01 27.05
CA GLY A 56 -5.16 3.57 28.19
C GLY A 56 -4.73 5.03 28.07
N SER A 57 -4.92 5.67 26.93
CA SER A 57 -4.51 7.07 26.73
C SER A 57 -5.24 8.02 27.68
N GLN A 58 -4.51 8.89 28.32
CA GLN A 58 -5.04 9.98 29.16
C GLN A 58 -5.39 11.26 28.35
N LYS A 59 -5.16 11.23 27.03
CA LYS A 59 -5.36 12.38 26.13
C LYS A 59 -6.39 12.08 25.03
N LYS A 60 -7.40 11.27 25.33
CA LYS A 60 -8.37 10.79 24.31
C LYS A 60 -9.08 11.95 23.61
N GLU A 61 -9.54 12.95 24.36
CA GLU A 61 -10.23 14.14 23.79
C GLU A 61 -9.33 14.88 22.80
N ALA A 62 -8.10 15.19 23.18
CA ALA A 62 -7.13 15.83 22.30
C ALA A 62 -6.82 14.94 21.07
N SER A 63 -6.69 13.63 21.27
CA SER A 63 -6.46 12.68 20.18
C SER A 63 -7.63 12.67 19.19
N TRP A 64 -8.88 12.76 19.66
CA TRP A 64 -10.05 12.86 18.79
C TRP A 64 -10.08 14.15 17.98
N VAL A 65 -9.69 15.28 18.59
CA VAL A 65 -9.59 16.56 17.87
C VAL A 65 -8.56 16.44 16.74
N PHE A 66 -7.40 15.85 17.02
CA PHE A 66 -6.36 15.62 16.02
C PHE A 66 -6.80 14.64 14.93
N ALA A 67 -7.43 13.52 15.31
CA ALA A 67 -7.96 12.55 14.35
C ALA A 67 -8.97 13.21 13.37
N ARG A 68 -9.89 14.02 13.91
CA ARG A 68 -10.84 14.79 13.07
C ARG A 68 -10.16 15.80 12.16
N PHE A 69 -9.10 16.43 12.62
CA PHE A 69 -8.29 17.31 11.77
C PHE A 69 -7.65 16.56 10.61
N LEU A 70 -7.06 15.40 10.88
CA LEU A 70 -6.43 14.55 9.82
C LEU A 70 -7.45 14.06 8.78
N MET A 71 -8.72 13.92 9.16
CA MET A 71 -9.82 13.55 8.26
C MET A 71 -10.48 14.75 7.59
N SER A 72 -10.01 15.99 7.84
CA SER A 72 -10.52 17.17 7.15
C SER A 72 -10.05 17.22 5.70
N ASP A 73 -10.86 17.86 4.84
CA ASP A 73 -10.52 18.07 3.43
C ASP A 73 -9.16 18.75 3.27
N PHE A 74 -8.86 19.70 4.15
CA PHE A 74 -7.58 20.40 4.16
C PHE A 74 -6.40 19.45 4.38
N ALA A 75 -6.45 18.63 5.45
CA ALA A 75 -5.35 17.73 5.78
C ALA A 75 -5.19 16.60 4.74
N GLN A 76 -6.31 16.03 4.28
CA GLN A 76 -6.32 15.01 3.24
C GLN A 76 -5.75 15.54 1.91
N LYS A 77 -6.14 16.74 1.52
CA LYS A 77 -5.61 17.39 0.33
C LYS A 77 -4.13 17.73 0.47
N ALA A 78 -3.70 18.23 1.62
CA ALA A 78 -2.30 18.54 1.90
C ALA A 78 -1.40 17.30 1.79
N GLN A 79 -1.88 16.13 2.22
CA GLN A 79 -1.15 14.86 2.07
C GLN A 79 -1.05 14.41 0.61
N ALA A 80 -2.08 14.63 -0.19
CA ALA A 80 -2.10 14.22 -1.58
C ALA A 80 -1.23 15.13 -2.46
N VAL A 81 -1.37 16.45 -2.32
CA VAL A 81 -0.76 17.46 -3.19
C VAL A 81 0.57 17.99 -2.64
N GLY A 82 0.71 18.00 -1.31
CA GLY A 82 1.86 18.61 -0.60
C GLY A 82 3.13 17.75 -0.53
N GLY A 83 3.35 16.84 -1.48
CA GLY A 83 4.58 16.02 -1.56
C GLY A 83 4.48 14.65 -0.88
N GLY A 84 3.36 14.32 -0.22
CA GLY A 84 3.13 12.98 0.30
C GLY A 84 2.65 12.00 -0.77
N HIS A 85 2.04 12.49 -1.82
CA HIS A 85 1.45 11.73 -2.92
C HIS A 85 0.50 10.60 -2.46
N LEU A 86 -0.06 10.70 -1.24
CA LEU A 86 -0.95 9.68 -0.69
C LEU A 86 -2.36 9.88 -1.22
N VAL A 87 -3.01 8.77 -1.57
CA VAL A 87 -4.41 8.83 -2.00
C VAL A 87 -5.31 9.20 -0.81
N PRO A 88 -6.11 10.27 -0.92
CA PRO A 88 -7.02 10.65 0.16
C PRO A 88 -8.06 9.57 0.46
N THR A 89 -8.36 9.35 1.75
CA THR A 89 -9.42 8.43 2.17
C THR A 89 -10.81 9.07 2.11
N VAL A 90 -10.87 10.40 2.06
CA VAL A 90 -12.12 11.16 1.87
C VAL A 90 -12.41 11.21 0.37
N LYS A 91 -13.47 10.51 -0.05
CA LYS A 91 -13.82 10.33 -1.47
C LYS A 91 -13.98 11.65 -2.23
N THR A 92 -14.66 12.61 -1.65
CA THR A 92 -14.87 13.94 -2.27
C THR A 92 -13.55 14.68 -2.50
N VAL A 93 -12.56 14.46 -1.63
CA VAL A 93 -11.22 15.03 -1.79
C VAL A 93 -10.46 14.28 -2.89
N ALA A 94 -10.50 12.96 -2.87
CA ALA A 94 -9.85 12.12 -3.89
C ALA A 94 -10.36 12.43 -5.31
N GLU A 95 -11.66 12.74 -5.44
CA GLU A 95 -12.32 13.08 -6.71
C GLU A 95 -12.14 14.56 -7.13
N SER A 96 -11.51 15.39 -6.28
CA SER A 96 -11.28 16.81 -6.63
C SER A 96 -10.27 16.95 -7.77
N GLU A 97 -10.47 17.97 -8.61
CA GLU A 97 -9.57 18.26 -9.74
C GLU A 97 -8.13 18.49 -9.29
N GLU A 98 -7.92 19.12 -8.14
CA GLU A 98 -6.60 19.40 -7.60
C GLU A 98 -5.84 18.10 -7.29
N VAL A 99 -6.51 17.09 -6.70
CA VAL A 99 -5.91 15.78 -6.41
C VAL A 99 -5.71 14.99 -7.68
N LYS A 100 -6.68 14.95 -8.58
CA LYS A 100 -6.56 14.24 -9.87
C LYS A 100 -5.44 14.79 -10.75
N ASN A 101 -5.20 16.07 -10.71
CA ASN A 101 -4.14 16.72 -11.49
C ASN A 101 -2.75 16.62 -10.81
N THR A 102 -2.67 16.04 -9.60
CA THR A 102 -1.37 15.73 -9.00
C THR A 102 -0.66 14.67 -9.86
N PRO A 103 0.62 14.87 -10.22
CA PRO A 103 1.34 13.91 -11.03
C PRO A 103 1.18 12.47 -10.52
N HIS A 104 0.95 11.53 -11.44
CA HIS A 104 0.79 10.10 -11.17
C HIS A 104 -0.48 9.68 -10.39
N MET A 105 -1.19 10.59 -9.74
CA MET A 105 -2.34 10.28 -8.87
C MET A 105 -3.47 9.55 -9.62
N GLU A 106 -3.73 9.91 -10.86
CA GLU A 106 -4.80 9.30 -11.67
C GLU A 106 -4.62 7.78 -11.81
N THR A 107 -3.39 7.32 -12.03
CA THR A 107 -3.09 5.89 -12.14
C THR A 107 -3.41 5.14 -10.84
N TYR A 108 -3.05 5.70 -9.70
CA TYR A 108 -3.34 5.10 -8.40
C TYR A 108 -4.84 5.11 -8.07
N LEU A 109 -5.54 6.20 -8.35
CA LEU A 109 -7.00 6.27 -8.18
C LEU A 109 -7.70 5.20 -9.02
N LYS A 110 -7.27 5.04 -10.28
CA LYS A 110 -7.80 4.02 -11.17
C LYS A 110 -7.46 2.60 -10.72
N GLN A 111 -6.25 2.37 -10.21
CA GLN A 111 -5.85 1.06 -9.71
C GLN A 111 -6.68 0.65 -8.47
N LEU A 112 -7.10 1.61 -7.64
CA LEU A 112 -7.94 1.34 -6.48
C LEU A 112 -9.34 0.82 -6.83
N GLU A 113 -9.83 1.04 -8.05
CA GLU A 113 -11.11 0.46 -8.50
C GLU A 113 -11.08 -1.08 -8.51
N GLY A 114 -9.88 -1.66 -8.74
CA GLY A 114 -9.64 -3.10 -8.67
C GLY A 114 -9.00 -3.55 -7.36
N ALA A 115 -9.08 -2.75 -6.29
CA ALA A 115 -8.46 -3.11 -5.03
C ALA A 115 -9.29 -4.11 -4.24
N VAL A 116 -8.61 -5.11 -3.69
CA VAL A 116 -9.20 -6.13 -2.81
C VAL A 116 -8.65 -5.98 -1.39
N PRO A 117 -9.45 -6.19 -0.36
CA PRO A 117 -8.97 -6.14 1.01
C PRO A 117 -8.03 -7.31 1.29
N ARG A 118 -7.12 -7.13 2.25
CA ARG A 118 -6.39 -8.24 2.84
C ARG A 118 -7.35 -9.20 3.54
N THR A 119 -6.95 -10.46 3.66
CA THR A 119 -7.75 -11.46 4.37
C THR A 119 -8.06 -10.99 5.80
N PRO A 120 -9.32 -10.84 6.20
CA PRO A 120 -9.70 -10.37 7.53
C PRO A 120 -9.56 -11.51 8.55
N THR A 121 -8.35 -11.67 9.07
CA THR A 121 -8.03 -12.69 10.07
C THR A 121 -7.13 -12.09 11.17
N PRO A 122 -7.34 -12.49 12.44
CA PRO A 122 -6.48 -12.03 13.54
C PRO A 122 -5.04 -12.56 13.45
N VAL A 123 -4.78 -13.54 12.59
CA VAL A 123 -3.44 -14.11 12.38
C VAL A 123 -2.72 -13.55 11.15
N TRP A 124 -3.25 -12.49 10.54
CA TRP A 124 -2.70 -11.90 9.33
C TRP A 124 -1.20 -11.60 9.41
N GLU A 125 -0.73 -10.98 10.49
CA GLU A 125 0.69 -10.64 10.66
C GLU A 125 1.58 -11.88 10.57
N LYS A 126 1.19 -12.96 11.26
CA LYS A 126 1.92 -14.24 11.21
C LYS A 126 1.91 -14.86 9.81
N MET A 127 0.80 -14.75 9.09
CA MET A 127 0.70 -15.20 7.69
C MET A 127 1.62 -14.38 6.78
N SER A 128 1.63 -13.07 6.94
CA SER A 128 2.48 -12.14 6.19
C SER A 128 3.97 -12.48 6.39
N ASP A 129 4.39 -12.79 7.62
CA ASP A 129 5.74 -13.22 7.90
C ASP A 129 6.13 -14.49 7.12
N LYS A 130 5.22 -15.49 7.06
CA LYS A 130 5.47 -16.72 6.29
C LYS A 130 5.63 -16.46 4.80
N LEU A 131 4.78 -15.60 4.25
CA LEU A 131 4.90 -15.18 2.85
C LEU A 131 6.20 -14.41 2.60
N THR A 132 6.57 -13.50 3.49
CA THR A 132 7.82 -12.73 3.39
C THR A 132 9.04 -13.65 3.36
N VAL A 133 9.10 -14.65 4.22
CA VAL A 133 10.18 -15.64 4.24
C VAL A 133 10.22 -16.40 2.91
N ALA A 134 9.09 -16.87 2.40
CA ALA A 134 9.02 -17.61 1.14
C ALA A 134 9.47 -16.76 -0.05
N PHE A 135 9.00 -15.50 -0.14
CA PHE A 135 9.44 -14.58 -1.19
C PHE A 135 10.94 -14.29 -1.10
N THR A 136 11.44 -14.02 0.09
CA THR A 136 12.86 -13.68 0.29
C THR A 136 13.76 -14.82 -0.09
N SER A 137 13.46 -16.07 0.33
CA SER A 137 14.28 -17.24 -0.02
C SER A 137 14.30 -17.49 -1.53
N CYS A 138 13.19 -17.23 -2.23
CA CYS A 138 13.15 -17.31 -3.69
C CYS A 138 14.00 -16.22 -4.36
N LEU A 139 13.92 -14.98 -3.90
CA LEU A 139 14.68 -13.85 -4.45
C LEU A 139 16.19 -14.02 -4.23
N LEU A 140 16.58 -14.63 -3.11
CA LEU A 140 17.98 -14.93 -2.80
C LEU A 140 18.48 -16.25 -3.44
N HIS A 141 17.63 -16.93 -4.21
CA HIS A 141 17.92 -18.24 -4.81
C HIS A 141 18.27 -19.35 -3.80
N GLU A 142 17.79 -19.24 -2.56
CA GLU A 142 18.00 -20.23 -1.50
C GLU A 142 17.01 -21.40 -1.60
N ASP A 143 15.82 -21.15 -2.15
CA ASP A 143 14.80 -22.20 -2.38
C ASP A 143 14.09 -22.00 -3.72
N LYS A 144 13.46 -23.06 -4.23
CA LYS A 144 12.62 -23.00 -5.42
C LYS A 144 11.24 -22.44 -5.05
N PRO A 145 10.63 -21.58 -5.91
CA PRO A 145 9.33 -20.97 -5.61
C PRO A 145 8.26 -21.98 -5.18
N GLN A 146 8.16 -23.11 -5.90
CA GLN A 146 7.17 -24.12 -5.56
C GLN A 146 7.36 -24.71 -4.16
N SER A 147 8.59 -25.04 -3.77
CA SER A 147 8.92 -25.57 -2.44
C SER A 147 8.65 -24.55 -1.35
N ALA A 148 9.16 -23.32 -1.52
CA ALA A 148 9.00 -22.23 -0.56
C ALA A 148 7.52 -21.90 -0.28
N PHE A 149 6.72 -21.75 -1.34
CA PHE A 149 5.30 -21.40 -1.18
C PHE A 149 4.44 -22.58 -0.72
N GLN A 150 4.78 -23.84 -1.06
CA GLN A 150 4.09 -25.00 -0.47
C GLN A 150 4.34 -25.11 1.04
N LYS A 151 5.56 -24.80 1.50
CA LYS A 151 5.88 -24.75 2.92
C LYS A 151 5.10 -23.63 3.60
N ALA A 152 5.14 -22.42 3.05
CA ALA A 152 4.40 -21.28 3.57
C ALA A 152 2.90 -21.57 3.66
N ALA A 153 2.30 -22.18 2.63
CA ALA A 153 0.88 -22.54 2.62
C ALA A 153 0.52 -23.47 3.78
N LYS A 154 1.31 -24.52 4.02
CA LYS A 154 1.07 -25.45 5.15
C LYS A 154 1.15 -24.76 6.51
N GLU A 155 2.12 -23.84 6.67
CA GLU A 155 2.27 -23.09 7.92
C GLU A 155 1.10 -22.10 8.11
N ILE A 156 0.63 -21.47 7.04
CA ILE A 156 -0.54 -20.59 7.03
C ILE A 156 -1.83 -21.35 7.36
N ASP A 157 -2.04 -22.52 6.75
CA ASP A 157 -3.19 -23.37 7.03
C ASP A 157 -3.25 -23.74 8.52
N ALA A 158 -2.10 -24.07 9.13
CA ALA A 158 -2.01 -24.34 10.57
C ALA A 158 -2.39 -23.11 11.41
N LEU A 159 -1.89 -21.92 11.06
CA LEU A 159 -2.24 -20.67 11.74
C LEU A 159 -3.74 -20.35 11.65
N LEU A 160 -4.36 -20.57 10.50
CA LEU A 160 -5.80 -20.36 10.30
C LEU A 160 -6.63 -21.35 11.12
N ALA A 161 -6.19 -22.60 11.21
CA ALA A 161 -6.86 -23.61 12.02
C ALA A 161 -6.80 -23.31 13.53
N GLU A 162 -5.71 -22.69 14.00
CA GLU A 162 -5.56 -22.25 15.39
C GLU A 162 -6.32 -20.94 15.67
N GLY A 163 -6.28 -20.00 14.75
CA GLY A 163 -6.91 -18.67 14.89
C GLY A 163 -8.41 -18.66 14.69
N GLY A 164 -9.01 -19.73 14.20
CA GLY A 164 -10.46 -19.92 14.05
C GLY A 164 -11.17 -20.48 15.31
N LYS A 165 -10.44 -20.65 16.40
CA LYS A 165 -10.96 -21.01 17.71
C LYS A 165 -10.99 -19.78 18.62
#